data_e064ebd8b1f03b44397d9a0cea2eb454
#
_entry.id   e064ebd8b1f03b44397d9a0cea2eb454
#
_cell.length_a   1.000
_cell.length_b   1.000
_cell.length_c   1.000
_cell.angle_alpha   90.00
_cell.angle_beta   90.00
_cell.angle_gamma   90.00
#
_symmetry.space_group_name_H-M   'P 1'
#
loop_
_entity.id
_entity.type
_entity.pdbx_description
1 polymer ?
#
loop_
_entity_poly.entity_id
_entity_poly.type
_entity_poly.pdbx_seq_one_letter_code
_entity_poly.pdbx_strand_id
1 'polypeptide(L)'
;MNKLIYFSAFILFSQFCVSNSWASGAGFKMFGDNVERSEENGAYTANITVGQSFEIIAKGWAYPRLRDPEAAKGSPMKAEAGTWMFDDKMLKLLNTQSDDTQYKISLKATKPGQYKIRFVGVVLGYNKACEILVNISRSKEE
;
A
#
# COMPACT_ATOMS: atom_id res chain seq x y z
N MET A 1 3.25 1.43 35.42
CA MET A 1 3.67 2.73 34.89
C MET A 1 4.36 2.64 33.55
N ASN A 2 5.28 1.70 33.35
CA ASN A 2 6.02 1.61 32.10
C ASN A 2 5.18 1.30 30.83
N LYS A 3 4.07 0.58 31.01
CA LYS A 3 3.19 0.23 29.87
C LYS A 3 2.44 1.42 29.27
N LEU A 4 2.11 2.42 30.05
CA LEU A 4 1.42 3.63 29.59
C LEU A 4 2.34 4.53 28.75
N ILE A 5 3.61 4.59 29.10
CA ILE A 5 4.61 5.40 28.38
C ILE A 5 4.87 4.81 26.98
N TYR A 6 4.95 3.49 26.89
CA TYR A 6 5.13 2.81 25.59
C TYR A 6 3.93 2.99 24.67
N PHE A 7 2.72 2.96 25.21
CA PHE A 7 1.50 3.16 24.43
C PHE A 7 1.40 4.58 23.87
N SER A 8 1.74 5.58 24.69
CA SER A 8 1.76 6.98 24.27
C SER A 8 2.81 7.24 23.19
N ALA A 9 3.99 6.63 23.32
CA ALA A 9 5.06 6.75 22.33
C ALA A 9 4.68 6.11 20.98
N PHE A 10 3.97 5.00 21.01
CA PHE A 10 3.49 4.32 19.81
C PHE A 10 2.44 5.16 19.05
N ILE A 11 1.49 5.76 19.76
CA ILE A 11 0.48 6.65 19.16
C ILE A 11 1.13 7.89 18.56
N LEU A 12 2.08 8.50 19.25
CA LEU A 12 2.84 9.64 18.74
C LEU A 12 3.63 9.29 17.48
N PHE A 13 4.25 8.11 17.44
CA PHE A 13 5.00 7.64 16.28
C PHE A 13 4.09 7.42 15.06
N SER A 14 2.91 6.82 15.24
CA SER A 14 1.96 6.61 14.15
C SER A 14 1.41 7.92 13.58
N GLN A 15 1.11 8.89 14.42
CA GLN A 15 0.69 10.24 13.99
C GLN A 15 1.80 10.98 13.26
N PHE A 16 3.04 10.87 13.76
CA PHE A 16 4.20 11.50 13.13
C PHE A 16 4.47 10.92 11.73
N CYS A 17 4.33 9.61 11.53
CA CYS A 17 4.45 8.98 10.22
C CYS A 17 3.38 9.47 9.23
N VAL A 18 2.15 9.67 9.67
CA VAL A 18 1.07 10.19 8.84
C VAL A 18 1.33 11.65 8.44
N SER A 19 1.77 12.49 9.36
CA SER A 19 2.08 13.89 9.06
C SER A 19 3.31 14.04 8.14
N ASN A 20 4.31 13.20 8.28
CA ASN A 20 5.50 13.24 7.45
C ASN A 20 5.28 12.79 6.01
N SER A 21 4.23 12.02 5.72
CA SER A 21 3.91 11.63 4.34
C SER A 21 3.62 12.83 3.43
N TRP A 22 3.17 13.95 4.01
CA TRP A 22 2.95 15.22 3.30
C TRP A 22 4.20 16.06 3.17
N ALA A 23 5.11 16.01 4.13
CA ALA A 23 6.28 16.90 4.21
C ALA A 23 7.46 16.42 3.37
N SER A 24 7.62 15.12 3.17
CA SER A 24 8.81 14.55 2.56
C SER A 24 8.78 14.45 1.04
N GLY A 25 7.63 14.62 0.41
CA GLY A 25 7.51 14.50 -1.04
C GLY A 25 7.84 13.11 -1.60
N ALA A 26 7.78 12.07 -0.78
CA ALA A 26 8.05 10.69 -1.19
C ALA A 26 7.03 9.73 -0.55
N GLY A 27 6.81 8.60 -1.19
CA GLY A 27 5.89 7.58 -0.70
C GLY A 27 5.83 6.38 -1.63
N PHE A 28 4.76 5.63 -1.53
CA PHE A 28 4.47 4.51 -2.43
C PHE A 28 3.14 4.73 -3.14
N LYS A 29 3.08 4.32 -4.40
CA LYS A 29 1.85 4.20 -5.17
C LYS A 29 1.53 2.75 -5.41
N MET A 30 0.25 2.41 -5.44
CA MET A 30 -0.20 1.06 -5.75
C MET A 30 -0.80 0.98 -7.14
N PHE A 31 -0.49 -0.12 -7.81
CA PHE A 31 -0.99 -0.47 -9.14
C PHE A 31 -1.37 -1.94 -9.12
N GLY A 32 -2.08 -2.39 -10.13
CA GLY A 32 -2.36 -3.80 -10.31
C GLY A 32 -3.73 -4.06 -10.93
N ASP A 33 -4.12 -5.33 -10.90
CA ASP A 33 -5.39 -5.79 -11.46
C ASP A 33 -6.57 -5.22 -10.68
N ASN A 34 -7.45 -4.51 -11.37
CA ASN A 34 -8.63 -3.88 -10.78
C ASN A 34 -8.31 -2.89 -9.64
N VAL A 35 -7.09 -2.37 -9.57
CA VAL A 35 -6.72 -1.34 -8.60
C VAL A 35 -7.18 0.02 -9.09
N GLU A 36 -7.97 0.69 -8.27
CA GLU A 36 -8.47 2.03 -8.51
C GLU A 36 -8.01 2.96 -7.40
N ARG A 37 -7.79 4.20 -7.75
CA ARG A 37 -7.47 5.26 -6.79
C ARG A 37 -8.57 6.30 -6.80
N SER A 38 -9.11 6.60 -5.64
CA SER A 38 -10.08 7.69 -5.50
C SER A 38 -9.41 9.06 -5.74
N GLU A 39 -9.99 9.85 -6.62
CA GLU A 39 -9.53 11.23 -6.84
C GLU A 39 -9.81 12.14 -5.64
N GLU A 40 -10.86 11.84 -4.89
CA GLU A 40 -11.31 12.62 -3.75
C GLU A 40 -10.36 12.54 -2.55
N ASN A 41 -9.96 11.32 -2.16
CA ASN A 41 -9.15 11.08 -0.96
C ASN A 41 -7.85 10.32 -1.21
N GLY A 42 -7.57 9.93 -2.44
CA GLY A 42 -6.37 9.18 -2.80
C GLY A 42 -6.33 7.74 -2.31
N ALA A 43 -7.43 7.22 -1.77
CA ALA A 43 -7.50 5.85 -1.29
C ALA A 43 -7.50 4.84 -2.44
N TYR A 44 -6.81 3.72 -2.22
CA TYR A 44 -6.76 2.62 -3.18
C TYR A 44 -7.79 1.56 -2.82
N THR A 45 -8.46 1.05 -3.84
CA THR A 45 -9.39 -0.07 -3.74
C THR A 45 -9.19 -1.06 -4.88
N ALA A 46 -9.54 -2.31 -4.65
CA ALA A 46 -9.59 -3.33 -5.69
C ALA A 46 -10.83 -4.20 -5.51
N ASN A 47 -11.51 -4.51 -6.59
CA ASN A 47 -12.70 -5.38 -6.59
C ASN A 47 -12.35 -6.71 -7.24
N ILE A 48 -12.39 -7.77 -6.46
CA ILE A 48 -11.94 -9.12 -6.83
C ILE A 48 -13.06 -10.11 -6.53
N THR A 49 -13.12 -11.17 -7.29
CA THR A 49 -14.07 -12.28 -7.08
C THR A 49 -13.39 -13.44 -6.37
N VAL A 50 -14.10 -14.14 -5.49
CA VAL A 50 -13.59 -15.36 -4.83
C VAL A 50 -13.07 -16.35 -5.87
N GLY A 51 -11.90 -16.91 -5.61
CA GLY A 51 -11.21 -17.83 -6.51
C GLY A 51 -10.30 -17.15 -7.53
N GLN A 52 -10.44 -15.85 -7.72
CA GLN A 52 -9.60 -15.07 -8.63
C GLN A 52 -8.21 -14.85 -8.01
N SER A 53 -7.19 -15.02 -8.84
CA SER A 53 -5.83 -14.57 -8.52
C SER A 53 -5.64 -13.15 -9.01
N PHE A 54 -4.93 -12.35 -8.24
CA PHE A 54 -4.69 -10.95 -8.57
C PHE A 54 -3.31 -10.49 -8.10
N GLU A 55 -2.80 -9.45 -8.74
CA GLU A 55 -1.51 -8.86 -8.42
C GLU A 55 -1.67 -7.42 -7.95
N ILE A 56 -0.90 -7.05 -6.94
CA ILE A 56 -0.75 -5.67 -6.49
C ILE A 56 0.73 -5.31 -6.52
N ILE A 57 1.02 -4.12 -7.02
CA ILE A 57 2.37 -3.59 -7.17
C ILE A 57 2.47 -2.31 -6.36
N ALA A 58 3.45 -2.25 -5.46
CA ALA A 58 3.83 -1.02 -4.78
C ALA A 58 5.09 -0.46 -5.42
N LYS A 59 5.04 0.79 -5.87
CA LYS A 59 6.19 1.49 -6.45
C LYS A 59 6.60 2.65 -5.56
N GLY A 60 7.90 2.77 -5.33
CA GLY A 60 8.47 3.98 -4.74
C GLY A 60 8.20 5.19 -5.64
N TRP A 61 7.87 6.31 -5.04
CA TRP A 61 7.47 7.51 -5.77
C TRP A 61 8.00 8.77 -5.09
N ALA A 62 8.54 9.69 -5.87
CA ALA A 62 8.96 10.99 -5.40
C ALA A 62 8.14 12.09 -6.01
N TYR A 63 7.74 13.07 -5.18
CA TYR A 63 7.00 14.25 -5.58
C TYR A 63 7.89 15.46 -5.39
N PRO A 64 8.51 16.01 -6.46
CA PRO A 64 9.32 17.21 -6.32
C PRO A 64 8.43 18.41 -5.98
N ARG A 65 8.94 19.32 -5.15
CA ARG A 65 8.27 20.57 -4.81
C ARG A 65 8.44 21.60 -5.93
N LEU A 66 7.85 21.33 -7.08
CA LEU A 66 7.89 22.23 -8.23
C LEU A 66 6.53 22.85 -8.45
N ARG A 67 6.52 24.09 -8.94
CA ARG A 67 5.29 24.83 -9.28
C ARG A 67 4.64 24.32 -10.56
N ASP A 68 5.39 23.58 -11.38
CA ASP A 68 4.88 22.98 -12.61
C ASP A 68 3.97 21.80 -12.29
N PRO A 69 2.69 21.81 -12.69
CA PRO A 69 1.76 20.70 -12.44
C PRO A 69 2.20 19.37 -13.01
N GLU A 70 2.88 19.33 -14.14
CA GLU A 70 3.39 18.08 -14.73
C GLU A 70 4.54 17.51 -13.91
N ALA A 71 5.47 18.33 -13.50
CA ALA A 71 6.57 17.91 -12.64
C ALA A 71 6.07 17.53 -11.24
N ALA A 72 5.00 18.13 -10.75
CA ALA A 72 4.41 17.84 -9.44
C ALA A 72 3.77 16.45 -9.37
N LYS A 73 3.45 15.79 -10.50
CA LYS A 73 2.98 14.41 -10.53
C LYS A 73 4.02 13.42 -10.01
N GLY A 74 5.28 13.81 -9.99
CA GLY A 74 6.36 12.99 -9.50
C GLY A 74 6.77 11.89 -10.46
N SER A 75 7.65 11.04 -9.99
CA SER A 75 8.24 9.96 -10.80
C SER A 75 8.58 8.74 -9.94
N PRO A 76 8.68 7.55 -10.58
CA PRO A 76 9.15 6.35 -9.88
C PRO A 76 10.52 6.57 -9.25
N MET A 77 10.69 6.01 -8.05
CA MET A 77 11.93 6.11 -7.30
C MET A 77 12.32 4.77 -6.71
N LYS A 78 13.61 4.54 -6.58
CA LYS A 78 14.14 3.35 -5.93
C LYS A 78 13.64 3.25 -4.50
N ALA A 79 13.14 2.08 -4.13
CA ALA A 79 12.82 1.72 -2.76
C ALA A 79 13.98 0.92 -2.16
N GLU A 80 14.36 1.25 -0.93
CA GLU A 80 15.48 0.61 -0.24
C GLU A 80 15.07 -0.69 0.45
N ALA A 81 13.81 -0.77 0.89
CA ALA A 81 13.23 -1.95 1.53
C ALA A 81 11.71 -1.95 1.41
N GLY A 82 11.10 -3.09 1.59
CA GLY A 82 9.65 -3.19 1.61
C GLY A 82 9.12 -4.53 2.10
N THR A 83 7.97 -4.48 2.74
CA THR A 83 7.29 -5.66 3.29
C THR A 83 5.78 -5.52 3.10
N TRP A 84 5.15 -6.61 2.69
CA TRP A 84 3.71 -6.74 2.60
C TRP A 84 3.11 -7.26 3.90
N MET A 85 1.99 -6.68 4.30
CA MET A 85 1.22 -7.10 5.47
C MET A 85 -0.23 -7.35 5.06
N PHE A 86 -0.72 -8.55 5.30
CA PHE A 86 -2.08 -8.97 4.96
C PHE A 86 -2.49 -10.16 5.84
N ASP A 87 -3.79 -10.46 5.87
CA ASP A 87 -4.31 -11.62 6.58
C ASP A 87 -4.17 -12.88 5.70
N ASP A 88 -3.22 -13.72 6.02
CA ASP A 88 -2.92 -14.95 5.30
C ASP A 88 -4.00 -16.05 5.44
N LYS A 89 -4.93 -15.87 6.37
CA LYS A 89 -6.09 -16.77 6.50
C LYS A 89 -7.18 -16.46 5.48
N MET A 90 -7.24 -15.22 5.01
CA MET A 90 -8.28 -14.74 4.11
C MET A 90 -7.79 -14.62 2.67
N LEU A 91 -6.50 -14.41 2.50
CA LEU A 91 -5.85 -14.27 1.21
C LEU A 91 -4.69 -15.25 1.13
N LYS A 92 -4.67 -16.08 0.10
CA LYS A 92 -3.59 -17.03 -0.10
C LYS A 92 -2.45 -16.36 -0.87
N LEU A 93 -1.27 -16.35 -0.28
CA LEU A 93 -0.06 -15.90 -0.97
C LEU A 93 0.35 -16.88 -2.05
N LEU A 94 0.51 -16.40 -3.27
CA LEU A 94 1.01 -17.17 -4.40
C LEU A 94 2.49 -16.89 -4.68
N ASN A 95 2.87 -15.62 -4.72
CA ASN A 95 4.23 -15.20 -5.02
C ASN A 95 4.51 -13.77 -4.57
N THR A 96 5.78 -13.48 -4.31
CA THR A 96 6.28 -12.12 -4.15
C THR A 96 7.49 -11.92 -5.05
N GLN A 97 7.57 -10.76 -5.68
CA GLN A 97 8.71 -10.34 -6.49
C GLN A 97 9.09 -8.91 -6.15
N SER A 98 10.35 -8.62 -6.19
CA SER A 98 10.84 -7.26 -6.00
C SER A 98 12.00 -6.94 -6.93
N ASP A 99 12.05 -5.72 -7.38
CA ASP A 99 13.22 -5.12 -8.02
C ASP A 99 13.49 -3.74 -7.37
N ASP A 100 14.45 -3.00 -7.92
CA ASP A 100 14.86 -1.73 -7.31
C ASP A 100 13.74 -0.68 -7.25
N THR A 101 12.70 -0.78 -8.07
CA THR A 101 11.65 0.25 -8.18
C THR A 101 10.29 -0.22 -7.74
N GLN A 102 10.05 -1.53 -7.70
CA GLN A 102 8.72 -2.06 -7.44
C GLN A 102 8.74 -3.34 -6.60
N TYR A 103 7.68 -3.53 -5.86
CA TYR A 103 7.37 -4.72 -5.09
C TYR A 103 6.02 -5.27 -5.52
N LYS A 104 6.01 -6.52 -5.96
CA LYS A 104 4.79 -7.19 -6.43
C LYS A 104 4.40 -8.30 -5.48
N ILE A 105 3.11 -8.39 -5.20
CA ILE A 105 2.51 -9.53 -4.50
C ILE A 105 1.41 -10.13 -5.36
N SER A 106 1.41 -11.45 -5.46
CA SER A 106 0.36 -12.22 -6.14
C SER A 106 -0.42 -13.00 -5.09
N LEU A 107 -1.73 -12.80 -5.05
CA LEU A 107 -2.63 -13.36 -4.05
C LEU A 107 -3.81 -14.04 -4.72
N LYS A 108 -4.42 -14.97 -4.01
CA LYS A 108 -5.70 -15.58 -4.40
C LYS A 108 -6.75 -15.28 -3.35
N ALA A 109 -7.89 -14.79 -3.78
CA ALA A 109 -9.03 -14.55 -2.91
C ALA A 109 -9.68 -15.89 -2.53
N THR A 110 -9.76 -16.19 -1.23
CA THR A 110 -10.31 -17.45 -0.73
C THR A 110 -11.68 -17.31 -0.11
N LYS A 111 -11.99 -16.14 0.44
CA LYS A 111 -13.27 -15.86 1.12
C LYS A 111 -13.79 -14.49 0.74
N PRO A 112 -15.12 -14.32 0.65
CA PRO A 112 -15.70 -12.99 0.43
C PRO A 112 -15.52 -12.10 1.66
N GLY A 113 -15.47 -10.79 1.44
CA GLY A 113 -15.34 -9.79 2.49
C GLY A 113 -14.47 -8.62 2.05
N GLN A 114 -14.13 -7.79 3.01
CA GLN A 114 -13.21 -6.67 2.80
C GLN A 114 -11.93 -6.90 3.56
N TYR A 115 -10.81 -6.82 2.88
CA TYR A 115 -9.49 -7.05 3.46
C TYR A 115 -8.55 -5.91 3.14
N LYS A 116 -7.81 -5.49 4.12
CA LYS A 116 -6.80 -4.47 3.97
C LYS A 116 -5.44 -5.13 3.71
N ILE A 117 -4.77 -4.67 2.65
CA ILE A 117 -3.39 -5.04 2.36
C ILE A 117 -2.54 -3.79 2.54
N ARG A 118 -1.49 -3.89 3.31
CA ARG A 118 -0.59 -2.80 3.60
C ARG A 118 0.81 -3.11 3.09
N PHE A 119 1.43 -2.14 2.47
CA PHE A 119 2.84 -2.17 2.12
C PHE A 119 3.59 -1.15 2.96
N VAL A 120 4.65 -1.58 3.60
CA VAL A 120 5.53 -0.71 4.39
C VAL A 120 6.94 -0.82 3.81
N GLY A 121 7.53 0.30 3.49
CA GLY A 121 8.86 0.32 2.90
C GLY A 121 9.64 1.59 3.21
N VAL A 122 10.82 1.66 2.64
CA VAL A 122 11.72 2.81 2.79
C VAL A 122 11.97 3.42 1.41
N VAL A 123 11.71 4.71 1.27
CA VAL A 123 11.99 5.49 0.07
C VAL A 123 12.63 6.82 0.48
N LEU A 124 13.76 7.17 -0.14
CA LEU A 124 14.56 8.35 0.24
C LEU A 124 14.93 8.38 1.73
N GLY A 125 15.20 7.23 2.35
CA GLY A 125 15.54 7.12 3.77
C GLY A 125 14.36 7.26 4.72
N TYR A 126 13.13 7.45 4.22
CA TYR A 126 11.93 7.59 5.05
C TYR A 126 11.08 6.32 5.04
N ASN A 127 10.61 5.93 6.22
CA ASN A 127 9.61 4.87 6.35
C ASN A 127 8.26 5.37 5.86
N LYS A 128 7.69 4.68 4.89
CA LYS A 128 6.39 5.02 4.30
C LYS A 128 5.52 3.79 4.22
N ALA A 129 4.23 4.01 4.33
CA ALA A 129 3.22 2.96 4.19
C ALA A 129 2.18 3.33 3.14
N CYS A 130 1.63 2.33 2.50
CA CYS A 130 0.51 2.46 1.58
C CYS A 130 -0.46 1.32 1.82
N GLU A 131 -1.75 1.59 1.74
CA GLU A 131 -2.80 0.61 1.98
C GLU A 131 -3.75 0.52 0.80
N ILE A 132 -4.28 -0.68 0.60
CA ILE A 132 -5.36 -0.93 -0.34
C ILE A 132 -6.46 -1.72 0.34
N LEU A 133 -7.71 -1.33 0.12
CA LEU A 133 -8.89 -2.08 0.54
C LEU A 133 -9.32 -2.98 -0.59
N VAL A 134 -9.27 -4.29 -0.38
CA VAL A 134 -9.70 -5.28 -1.36
C VAL A 134 -11.10 -5.76 -1.00
N ASN A 135 -12.04 -5.53 -1.91
CA ASN A 135 -13.42 -6.00 -1.80
C ASN A 135 -13.55 -7.31 -2.58
N ILE A 136 -13.77 -8.40 -1.86
CA ILE A 136 -13.92 -9.73 -2.45
C ILE A 136 -15.39 -10.11 -2.43
N SER A 137 -15.96 -10.22 -3.62
CA SER A 137 -17.34 -10.66 -3.83
C SER A 137 -17.41 -12.15 -4.10
N ARG A 138 -18.56 -12.74 -3.81
CA ARG A 138 -18.84 -14.12 -4.22
C ARG A 138 -18.88 -14.19 -5.74
N SER A 139 -18.35 -15.28 -6.26
CA SER A 139 -18.59 -15.60 -7.67
C SER A 139 -20.09 -15.71 -7.90
N LYS A 140 -20.56 -15.09 -8.96
CA LYS A 140 -21.93 -15.31 -9.43
C LYS A 140 -22.00 -16.71 -10.03
N GLU A 141 -22.14 -17.71 -9.19
CA GLU A 141 -22.54 -19.02 -9.68
C GLU A 141 -24.04 -18.95 -10.04
N GLU A 142 -24.26 -19.23 -11.25
CA GLU A 142 -25.59 -19.38 -11.81
C GLU A 142 -26.32 -20.60 -11.28
#